data_ec6a8fbc501010cd5c38438d4a627ed1
#
_entry.id   ec6a8fbc501010cd5c38438d4a627ed1
#
_cell.length_a   1.000
_cell.length_b   1.000
_cell.length_c   1.000
_cell.angle_alpha   90.00
_cell.angle_beta   90.00
_cell.angle_gamma   90.00
#
_symmetry.space_group_name_H-M   'P 1'
#
loop_
_entity.id
_entity.type
_entity.pdbx_description
1 polymer ?
#
loop_
_entity_poly.entity_id
_entity_poly.type
_entity_poly.pdbx_seq_one_letter_code
_entity_poly.pdbx_strand_id
1 'polypeptide(L)'
;MNSRTKGIVLISILLIVLLLSSVAVLFGNKYFLSLKRAEYIEFQTLSLNIFRNIEALSKEKIEKELKFNLSKISKNNPILKDNFYFNLNGADIIGKISDASNCLNINSIVIINEGEFVENENSIASIRKILSLKEVDNNVIEEIIDQTIDWIDYDSNPRAYGLEDYYYSGPLHNPKEYTGMRLMVSIDELKSIPAVKQIDWSIIKKNFCAIPEASQISLNINTLNLKDTYVLSSLFPNISLQEAESVSYTHLTLPTNKAV
;
A
#
# COMPACT_ATOMS: atom_id res chain seq x y z
N MET A 1 -18.12 -74.53 -18.98
CA MET A 1 -17.92 -73.30 -18.14
C MET A 1 -19.16 -72.45 -18.28
N ASN A 2 -19.98 -72.36 -17.24
CA ASN A 2 -21.33 -71.77 -17.24
C ASN A 2 -21.29 -70.26 -17.60
N SER A 3 -22.17 -69.78 -18.46
CA SER A 3 -22.28 -68.36 -18.86
C SER A 3 -22.50 -67.41 -17.66
N ARG A 4 -23.08 -67.89 -16.55
CA ARG A 4 -23.24 -67.15 -15.31
C ARG A 4 -21.92 -66.77 -14.64
N THR A 5 -20.89 -67.63 -14.69
CA THR A 5 -19.57 -67.35 -14.08
C THR A 5 -18.80 -66.27 -14.85
N LYS A 6 -18.99 -66.18 -16.15
CA LYS A 6 -18.36 -65.13 -17.01
C LYS A 6 -18.90 -63.75 -16.69
N GLY A 7 -20.21 -63.61 -16.39
CA GLY A 7 -20.81 -62.32 -16.00
C GLY A 7 -20.30 -61.80 -14.64
N ILE A 8 -20.11 -62.67 -13.67
CA ILE A 8 -19.60 -62.30 -12.32
C ILE A 8 -18.16 -61.82 -12.43
N VAL A 9 -17.30 -62.45 -13.20
CA VAL A 9 -15.90 -62.06 -13.41
C VAL A 9 -15.82 -60.69 -14.05
N LEU A 10 -16.66 -60.42 -15.06
CA LEU A 10 -16.66 -59.09 -15.74
C LEU A 10 -17.06 -57.98 -14.76
N ILE A 11 -18.09 -58.17 -13.95
CA ILE A 11 -18.52 -57.18 -12.95
C ILE A 11 -17.44 -56.95 -11.91
N SER A 12 -16.77 -58.00 -11.43
CA SER A 12 -15.67 -57.89 -10.47
C SER A 12 -14.50 -57.06 -11.04
N ILE A 13 -14.11 -57.29 -12.29
CA ILE A 13 -13.03 -56.53 -12.95
C ILE A 13 -13.44 -55.09 -13.13
N LEU A 14 -14.67 -54.81 -13.57
CA LEU A 14 -15.14 -53.41 -13.68
C LEU A 14 -15.13 -52.68 -12.33
N LEU A 15 -15.53 -53.31 -11.27
CA LEU A 15 -15.53 -52.73 -9.94
C LEU A 15 -14.09 -52.42 -9.45
N ILE A 16 -13.14 -53.32 -9.69
CA ILE A 16 -11.74 -53.12 -9.35
C ILE A 16 -11.17 -51.94 -10.15
N VAL A 17 -11.42 -51.88 -11.46
CA VAL A 17 -10.96 -50.78 -12.33
C VAL A 17 -11.54 -49.44 -11.88
N LEU A 18 -12.82 -49.41 -11.50
CA LEU A 18 -13.49 -48.22 -10.98
C LEU A 18 -12.86 -47.73 -9.67
N LEU A 19 -12.59 -48.64 -8.74
CA LEU A 19 -11.91 -48.31 -7.48
C LEU A 19 -10.50 -47.79 -7.70
N LEU A 20 -9.71 -48.46 -8.55
CA LEU A 20 -8.36 -48.02 -8.87
C LEU A 20 -8.35 -46.67 -9.55
N SER A 21 -9.28 -46.41 -10.48
CA SER A 21 -9.42 -45.12 -11.15
C SER A 21 -9.79 -44.02 -10.16
N SER A 22 -10.69 -44.24 -9.22
CA SER A 22 -11.06 -43.24 -8.20
C SER A 22 -9.88 -42.88 -7.29
N VAL A 23 -9.10 -43.87 -6.90
CA VAL A 23 -7.89 -43.69 -6.08
C VAL A 23 -6.84 -42.90 -6.90
N ALA A 24 -6.65 -43.25 -8.16
CA ALA A 24 -5.70 -42.51 -9.04
C ALA A 24 -6.07 -41.03 -9.19
N VAL A 25 -7.37 -40.72 -9.34
CA VAL A 25 -7.85 -39.32 -9.43
C VAL A 25 -7.59 -38.56 -8.12
N LEU A 26 -7.87 -39.20 -6.97
CA LEU A 26 -7.63 -38.58 -5.65
C LEU A 26 -6.15 -38.27 -5.42
N PHE A 27 -5.27 -39.21 -5.74
CA PHE A 27 -3.82 -38.99 -5.63
C PHE A 27 -3.32 -37.94 -6.66
N GLY A 28 -3.82 -37.97 -7.89
CA GLY A 28 -3.50 -37.00 -8.92
C GLY A 28 -3.84 -35.57 -8.49
N ASN A 29 -5.04 -35.37 -7.93
CA ASN A 29 -5.45 -34.06 -7.43
C ASN A 29 -4.58 -33.56 -6.25
N LYS A 30 -4.26 -34.46 -5.30
CA LYS A 30 -3.36 -34.10 -4.17
C LYS A 30 -1.95 -33.74 -4.68
N TYR A 31 -1.42 -34.53 -5.61
CA TYR A 31 -0.11 -34.26 -6.18
C TYR A 31 -0.09 -32.93 -6.94
N PHE A 32 -1.08 -32.67 -7.79
CA PHE A 32 -1.21 -31.40 -8.50
C PHE A 32 -1.28 -30.20 -7.56
N LEU A 33 -2.07 -30.29 -6.49
CA LEU A 33 -2.16 -29.23 -5.49
C LEU A 33 -0.83 -29.00 -4.75
N SER A 34 -0.13 -30.09 -4.42
CA SER A 34 1.19 -30.03 -3.79
C SER A 34 2.22 -29.36 -4.70
N LEU A 35 2.20 -29.70 -6.00
CA LEU A 35 3.07 -29.07 -6.99
C LEU A 35 2.80 -27.57 -7.12
N LYS A 36 1.52 -27.17 -7.18
CA LYS A 36 1.15 -25.75 -7.24
C LYS A 36 1.57 -24.97 -5.99
N ARG A 37 1.48 -25.59 -4.82
CA ARG A 37 1.99 -24.99 -3.57
C ARG A 37 3.50 -24.83 -3.59
N ALA A 38 4.24 -25.81 -4.09
CA ALA A 38 5.68 -25.74 -4.20
C ALA A 38 6.13 -24.63 -5.16
N GLU A 39 5.50 -24.53 -6.35
CA GLU A 39 5.73 -23.43 -7.31
C GLU A 39 5.46 -22.05 -6.68
N TYR A 40 4.37 -21.93 -5.92
CA TYR A 40 4.03 -20.67 -5.24
C TYR A 40 5.04 -20.29 -4.16
N ILE A 41 5.49 -21.24 -3.35
CA ILE A 41 6.51 -21.01 -2.31
C ILE A 41 7.85 -20.61 -2.95
N GLU A 42 8.23 -21.29 -4.03
CA GLU A 42 9.44 -20.94 -4.80
C GLU A 42 9.36 -19.53 -5.35
N PHE A 43 8.23 -19.17 -5.98
CA PHE A 43 7.99 -17.82 -6.48
C PHE A 43 8.04 -16.76 -5.37
N GLN A 44 7.40 -17.02 -4.22
CA GLN A 44 7.46 -16.09 -3.08
C GLN A 44 8.88 -15.90 -2.56
N THR A 45 9.62 -17.00 -2.41
CA THR A 45 11.01 -16.94 -1.91
C THR A 45 11.91 -16.18 -2.88
N LEU A 46 11.77 -16.42 -4.17
CA LEU A 46 12.51 -15.70 -5.21
C LEU A 46 12.17 -14.21 -5.19
N SER A 47 10.87 -13.87 -5.12
CA SER A 47 10.39 -12.49 -5.08
C SER A 47 10.93 -11.73 -3.87
N LEU A 48 10.90 -12.34 -2.67
CA LEU A 48 11.46 -11.72 -1.47
C LEU A 48 12.97 -11.45 -1.59
N ASN A 49 13.71 -12.38 -2.17
CA ASN A 49 15.15 -12.21 -2.40
C ASN A 49 15.40 -11.08 -3.42
N ILE A 50 14.60 -11.00 -4.48
CA ILE A 50 14.66 -9.92 -5.46
C ILE A 50 14.40 -8.56 -4.77
N PHE A 51 13.35 -8.44 -3.96
CA PHE A 51 13.04 -7.19 -3.25
C PHE A 51 14.17 -6.76 -2.32
N ARG A 52 14.76 -7.66 -1.55
CA ARG A 52 15.93 -7.37 -0.69
C ARG A 52 17.12 -6.88 -1.49
N ASN A 53 17.38 -7.49 -2.64
CA ASN A 53 18.47 -7.06 -3.52
C ASN A 53 18.20 -5.69 -4.14
N ILE A 54 16.96 -5.41 -4.56
CA ILE A 54 16.54 -4.08 -5.05
C ILE A 54 16.74 -3.03 -3.96
N GLU A 55 16.32 -3.32 -2.74
CA GLU A 55 16.50 -2.42 -1.60
C GLU A 55 17.97 -2.10 -1.35
N ALA A 56 18.83 -3.13 -1.28
CA ALA A 56 20.26 -2.97 -1.06
C ALA A 56 20.94 -2.15 -2.19
N LEU A 57 20.64 -2.46 -3.45
CA LEU A 57 21.16 -1.73 -4.60
C LEU A 57 20.65 -0.29 -4.66
N SER A 58 19.40 -0.07 -4.32
CA SER A 58 18.80 1.27 -4.26
C SER A 58 19.47 2.09 -3.17
N LYS A 59 19.68 1.51 -1.99
CA LYS A 59 20.37 2.16 -0.87
C LYS A 59 21.80 2.54 -1.24
N GLU A 60 22.56 1.62 -1.82
CA GLU A 60 23.93 1.88 -2.29
C GLU A 60 23.97 3.02 -3.33
N LYS A 61 23.02 3.00 -4.29
CA LYS A 61 22.91 4.03 -5.31
C LYS A 61 22.58 5.40 -4.70
N ILE A 62 21.65 5.45 -3.75
CA ILE A 62 21.28 6.65 -3.02
C ILE A 62 22.49 7.21 -2.25
N GLU A 63 23.19 6.36 -1.50
CA GLU A 63 24.36 6.77 -0.71
C GLU A 63 25.49 7.31 -1.59
N LYS A 64 25.76 6.69 -2.73
CA LYS A 64 26.80 7.14 -3.67
C LYS A 64 26.47 8.47 -4.34
N GLU A 65 25.24 8.63 -4.82
CA GLU A 65 24.83 9.80 -5.59
C GLU A 65 24.55 11.04 -4.72
N LEU A 66 24.03 10.81 -3.52
CA LEU A 66 23.58 11.91 -2.66
C LEU A 66 24.65 12.37 -1.67
N LYS A 67 25.68 11.57 -1.38
CA LYS A 67 26.81 11.94 -0.49
C LYS A 67 26.42 12.94 0.61
N PHE A 68 25.40 12.60 1.41
CA PHE A 68 24.92 13.40 2.54
C PHE A 68 24.17 14.72 2.20
N ASN A 69 23.74 14.94 0.98
CA ASN A 69 23.08 16.19 0.59
C ASN A 69 21.64 15.97 0.10
N LEU A 70 20.80 15.36 0.97
CA LEU A 70 19.38 15.10 0.71
C LEU A 70 18.60 16.38 0.35
N SER A 71 18.99 17.52 0.90
CA SER A 71 18.35 18.81 0.64
C SER A 71 18.52 19.33 -0.80
N LYS A 72 19.40 18.73 -1.59
CA LYS A 72 19.65 19.10 -2.99
C LYS A 72 19.02 18.15 -4.01
N ILE A 73 18.19 17.21 -3.57
CA ILE A 73 17.48 16.33 -4.49
C ILE A 73 16.46 17.16 -5.26
N SER A 74 16.58 17.16 -6.58
CA SER A 74 15.62 17.78 -7.50
C SER A 74 15.11 16.75 -8.51
N LYS A 75 14.01 17.04 -9.19
CA LYS A 75 13.47 16.19 -10.29
C LYS A 75 14.49 15.83 -11.37
N ASN A 76 15.47 16.72 -11.59
CA ASN A 76 16.50 16.53 -12.62
C ASN A 76 17.68 15.69 -12.13
N ASN A 77 17.69 15.27 -10.87
CA ASN A 77 18.72 14.39 -10.38
C ASN A 77 18.64 13.04 -11.11
N PRO A 78 19.75 12.53 -11.69
CA PRO A 78 19.77 11.27 -12.42
C PRO A 78 19.19 10.09 -11.62
N ILE A 79 19.36 10.08 -10.28
CA ILE A 79 18.83 9.02 -9.41
C ILE A 79 17.31 8.91 -9.45
N LEU A 80 16.60 10.04 -9.64
CA LEU A 80 15.12 10.08 -9.71
C LEU A 80 14.61 9.97 -11.15
N LYS A 81 15.45 10.35 -12.13
CA LYS A 81 15.07 10.41 -13.54
C LYS A 81 15.26 9.08 -14.24
N ASP A 82 16.39 8.41 -13.97
CA ASP A 82 16.81 7.25 -14.71
C ASP A 82 16.37 5.95 -14.03
N ASN A 83 15.88 5.02 -14.85
CA ASN A 83 15.68 3.66 -14.41
C ASN A 83 17.03 2.97 -14.25
N PHE A 84 17.13 2.05 -13.31
CA PHE A 84 18.26 1.13 -13.22
C PHE A 84 17.82 -0.27 -13.62
N TYR A 85 18.74 -0.97 -14.30
CA TYR A 85 18.50 -2.29 -14.86
C TYR A 85 19.49 -3.26 -14.27
N PHE A 86 19.04 -4.43 -13.89
CA PHE A 86 19.91 -5.54 -13.51
C PHE A 86 19.27 -6.87 -13.84
N ASN A 87 20.12 -7.88 -14.08
CA ASN A 87 19.68 -9.25 -14.30
C ASN A 87 19.96 -10.08 -13.05
N LEU A 88 18.96 -10.80 -12.58
CA LEU A 88 19.09 -11.71 -11.45
C LEU A 88 18.50 -13.07 -11.83
N ASN A 89 19.34 -14.09 -11.85
CA ASN A 89 18.93 -15.47 -12.18
C ASN A 89 18.15 -15.60 -13.49
N GLY A 90 18.50 -14.79 -14.51
CA GLY A 90 17.83 -14.80 -15.82
C GLY A 90 16.56 -13.95 -15.90
N ALA A 91 16.16 -13.31 -14.83
CA ALA A 91 15.07 -12.32 -14.83
C ALA A 91 15.64 -10.90 -14.98
N ASP A 92 15.14 -10.16 -15.96
CA ASP A 92 15.47 -8.74 -16.12
C ASP A 92 14.58 -7.90 -15.20
N ILE A 93 15.23 -7.10 -14.37
CA ILE A 93 14.59 -6.27 -13.37
C ILE A 93 14.83 -4.81 -13.69
N ILE A 94 13.74 -4.04 -13.70
CA ILE A 94 13.77 -2.59 -13.89
C ILE A 94 13.37 -1.96 -12.56
N GLY A 95 14.27 -1.15 -12.00
CA GLY A 95 14.02 -0.37 -10.77
C GLY A 95 13.93 1.12 -11.08
N LYS A 96 13.08 1.82 -10.35
CA LYS A 96 12.98 3.28 -10.36
C LYS A 96 12.91 3.79 -8.93
N ILE A 97 13.73 4.80 -8.64
CA ILE A 97 13.70 5.51 -7.37
C ILE A 97 12.84 6.75 -7.54
N SER A 98 11.95 7.01 -6.61
CA SER A 98 11.12 8.22 -6.58
C SER A 98 11.13 8.83 -5.19
N ASP A 99 10.94 10.15 -5.13
CA ASP A 99 10.75 10.84 -3.86
C ASP A 99 9.35 10.51 -3.32
N ALA A 100 9.30 9.95 -2.12
CA ALA A 100 8.07 9.58 -1.43
C ALA A 100 7.65 10.63 -0.38
N SER A 101 8.35 11.76 -0.27
CA SER A 101 8.04 12.81 0.70
C SER A 101 6.87 13.71 0.27
N ASN A 102 6.46 13.66 -1.00
CA ASN A 102 5.41 14.53 -1.55
C ASN A 102 4.01 13.96 -1.38
N CYS A 103 3.68 13.54 -0.18
CA CYS A 103 2.37 13.03 0.21
C CYS A 103 2.00 13.52 1.61
N LEU A 104 0.71 13.52 1.94
CA LEU A 104 0.28 13.69 3.31
C LEU A 104 0.34 12.34 4.03
N ASN A 105 1.14 12.27 5.11
CA ASN A 105 1.23 11.04 5.91
C ASN A 105 -0.07 10.84 6.67
N ILE A 106 -0.82 9.78 6.36
CA ILE A 106 -2.10 9.51 7.04
C ILE A 106 -1.92 9.29 8.54
N ASN A 107 -0.78 8.73 8.97
CA ASN A 107 -0.48 8.53 10.37
C ASN A 107 -0.27 9.84 11.15
N SER A 108 -0.04 10.96 10.45
CA SER A 108 0.03 12.27 11.10
C SER A 108 -1.32 12.76 11.65
N ILE A 109 -2.41 12.05 11.35
CA ILE A 109 -3.75 12.33 11.90
C ILE A 109 -3.75 12.24 13.44
N VAL A 110 -2.82 11.47 13.99
CA VAL A 110 -2.58 11.37 15.42
C VAL A 110 -1.18 11.87 15.78
N ILE A 111 -1.00 12.27 17.05
CA ILE A 111 0.30 12.50 17.68
C ILE A 111 0.41 11.57 18.88
N ILE A 112 1.64 11.26 19.29
CA ILE A 112 1.89 10.47 20.50
C ILE A 112 2.05 11.45 21.67
N ASN A 113 1.16 11.36 22.64
CA ASN A 113 1.21 12.12 23.89
C ASN A 113 1.14 11.15 25.06
N GLU A 114 2.14 11.16 25.94
CA GLU A 114 2.24 10.27 27.11
C GLU A 114 2.08 8.76 26.79
N GLY A 115 2.37 8.36 25.55
CA GLY A 115 2.26 6.98 25.08
C GLY A 115 0.91 6.62 24.47
N GLU A 116 -0.03 7.54 24.43
CA GLU A 116 -1.33 7.38 23.78
C GLU A 116 -1.40 8.15 22.47
N PHE A 117 -2.23 7.68 21.54
CA PHE A 117 -2.53 8.39 20.31
C PHE A 117 -3.62 9.44 20.59
N VAL A 118 -3.30 10.69 20.27
CA VAL A 118 -4.20 11.83 20.40
C VAL A 118 -4.36 12.50 19.04
N GLU A 119 -5.51 13.07 18.78
CA GLU A 119 -5.81 13.79 17.54
C GLU A 119 -4.80 14.89 17.22
N ASN A 120 -4.47 15.02 15.94
CA ASN A 120 -3.70 16.13 15.40
C ASN A 120 -4.58 17.02 14.53
N GLU A 121 -5.14 18.05 15.11
CA GLU A 121 -6.05 18.97 14.44
C GLU A 121 -5.49 19.58 13.15
N ASN A 122 -4.19 19.86 13.11
CA ASN A 122 -3.54 20.42 11.90
C ASN A 122 -3.55 19.42 10.75
N SER A 123 -3.25 18.16 11.03
CA SER A 123 -3.28 17.10 10.01
C SER A 123 -4.69 16.75 9.61
N ILE A 124 -5.64 16.73 10.56
CA ILE A 124 -7.07 16.56 10.28
C ILE A 124 -7.55 17.67 9.34
N ALA A 125 -7.21 18.93 9.60
CA ALA A 125 -7.56 20.04 8.73
C ALA A 125 -6.95 19.89 7.32
N SER A 126 -5.73 19.38 7.22
CA SER A 126 -5.06 19.12 5.94
C SER A 126 -5.75 17.98 5.16
N ILE A 127 -6.13 16.90 5.82
CA ILE A 127 -6.90 15.78 5.23
C ILE A 127 -8.23 16.30 4.71
N ARG A 128 -8.97 17.02 5.57
CA ARG A 128 -10.26 17.63 5.21
C ARG A 128 -10.14 18.54 3.98
N LYS A 129 -9.10 19.38 3.93
CA LYS A 129 -8.86 20.28 2.80
C LYS A 129 -8.57 19.52 1.50
N ILE A 130 -7.74 18.47 1.52
CA ILE A 130 -7.46 17.66 0.32
C ILE A 130 -8.75 17.01 -0.19
N LEU A 131 -9.51 16.35 0.69
CA LEU A 131 -10.71 15.63 0.29
C LEU A 131 -11.80 16.57 -0.21
N SER A 132 -11.98 17.74 0.41
CA SER A 132 -12.89 18.79 -0.06
C SER A 132 -12.48 19.34 -1.43
N LEU A 133 -11.20 19.56 -1.69
CA LEU A 133 -10.69 19.98 -3.01
C LEU A 133 -10.88 18.90 -4.08
N LYS A 134 -11.12 17.65 -3.68
CA LYS A 134 -11.47 16.51 -4.55
C LYS A 134 -12.99 16.28 -4.62
N GLU A 135 -13.79 17.23 -4.13
CA GLU A 135 -15.26 17.20 -4.18
C GLU A 135 -15.88 16.00 -3.45
N VAL A 136 -15.18 15.47 -2.41
CA VAL A 136 -15.71 14.44 -1.54
C VAL A 136 -16.77 15.07 -0.62
N ASP A 137 -17.88 14.35 -0.38
CA ASP A 137 -18.94 14.80 0.52
C ASP A 137 -18.41 15.00 1.96
N ASN A 138 -18.85 16.06 2.63
CA ASN A 138 -18.37 16.40 3.97
C ASN A 138 -18.66 15.31 5.01
N ASN A 139 -19.79 14.61 4.92
CA ASN A 139 -20.09 13.52 5.86
C ASN A 139 -19.10 12.35 5.65
N VAL A 140 -18.79 12.01 4.38
CA VAL A 140 -17.82 10.97 4.06
C VAL A 140 -16.41 11.37 4.52
N ILE A 141 -16.07 12.66 4.45
CA ILE A 141 -14.78 13.17 4.98
C ILE A 141 -14.67 12.93 6.48
N GLU A 142 -15.69 13.29 7.25
CA GLU A 142 -15.69 13.09 8.71
C GLU A 142 -15.69 11.59 9.07
N GLU A 143 -16.44 10.76 8.33
CA GLU A 143 -16.36 9.29 8.48
C GLU A 143 -14.96 8.76 8.21
N ILE A 144 -14.26 9.23 7.16
CA ILE A 144 -12.89 8.80 6.87
C ILE A 144 -11.95 9.18 8.00
N ILE A 145 -12.08 10.40 8.55
CA ILE A 145 -11.24 10.90 9.64
C ILE A 145 -11.46 10.04 10.89
N ASP A 146 -12.70 9.92 11.37
CA ASP A 146 -13.03 9.21 12.59
C ASP A 146 -12.65 7.73 12.50
N GLN A 147 -13.01 7.04 11.39
CA GLN A 147 -12.69 5.63 11.18
C GLN A 147 -11.18 5.40 11.02
N THR A 148 -10.41 6.37 10.53
CA THR A 148 -8.96 6.26 10.44
C THR A 148 -8.31 6.40 11.82
N ILE A 149 -8.83 7.26 12.68
CA ILE A 149 -8.31 7.42 14.03
C ILE A 149 -8.61 6.18 14.86
N ASP A 150 -9.86 5.68 14.86
CA ASP A 150 -10.26 4.45 15.55
C ASP A 150 -9.50 3.21 15.03
N TRP A 151 -9.06 3.21 13.76
CA TRP A 151 -8.19 2.15 13.25
C TRP A 151 -6.81 2.15 13.89
N ILE A 152 -6.30 3.33 14.28
CA ILE A 152 -4.93 3.52 14.74
C ILE A 152 -4.82 3.46 16.27
N ASP A 153 -5.80 4.02 17.00
CA ASP A 153 -5.72 4.15 18.45
C ASP A 153 -5.84 2.82 19.20
N TYR A 154 -5.65 2.86 20.51
CA TYR A 154 -5.58 1.64 21.33
C TYR A 154 -6.85 1.36 22.12
N ASP A 155 -7.79 2.29 22.10
CA ASP A 155 -9.01 2.10 22.87
C ASP A 155 -10.09 1.38 22.04
N SER A 156 -11.28 1.23 22.59
CA SER A 156 -12.41 0.58 21.89
C SER A 156 -13.65 1.47 21.94
N ASN A 157 -13.45 2.79 22.11
CA ASN A 157 -14.53 3.76 22.20
C ASN A 157 -14.69 4.46 20.86
N PRO A 158 -15.69 4.09 20.05
CA PRO A 158 -15.82 4.64 18.71
C PRO A 158 -16.10 6.15 18.78
N ARG A 159 -15.51 6.89 17.84
CA ARG A 159 -15.83 8.28 17.56
C ARG A 159 -17.24 8.42 17.02
N ALA A 160 -17.68 9.65 16.78
CA ALA A 160 -19.04 9.93 16.32
C ALA A 160 -19.41 9.17 15.02
N TYR A 161 -18.47 9.07 14.09
CA TYR A 161 -18.59 8.31 12.84
C TYR A 161 -17.55 7.18 12.75
N GLY A 162 -16.94 6.83 13.86
CA GLY A 162 -15.87 5.86 13.96
C GLY A 162 -16.37 4.41 14.02
N LEU A 163 -15.45 3.49 13.85
CA LEU A 163 -15.72 2.05 13.82
C LEU A 163 -14.58 1.28 14.47
N GLU A 164 -14.94 0.46 15.45
CA GLU A 164 -14.02 -0.34 16.23
C GLU A 164 -14.10 -1.84 15.89
N ASP A 165 -13.33 -2.65 16.60
CA ASP A 165 -13.25 -4.10 16.40
C ASP A 165 -14.60 -4.81 16.34
N TYR A 166 -15.62 -4.31 17.05
CA TYR A 166 -16.97 -4.88 17.00
C TYR A 166 -17.57 -4.86 15.59
N TYR A 167 -17.22 -3.83 14.80
CA TYR A 167 -17.66 -3.72 13.41
C TYR A 167 -16.88 -4.69 12.52
N TYR A 168 -15.55 -4.63 12.55
CA TYR A 168 -14.67 -5.39 11.67
C TYR A 168 -14.69 -6.91 11.94
N SER A 169 -14.90 -7.32 13.21
CA SER A 169 -15.05 -8.71 13.60
C SER A 169 -16.49 -9.23 13.52
N GLY A 170 -17.42 -8.34 13.17
CA GLY A 170 -18.85 -8.62 13.10
C GLY A 170 -19.25 -9.65 12.02
N PRO A 171 -20.52 -10.08 12.02
CA PRO A 171 -21.01 -11.14 11.14
C PRO A 171 -21.01 -10.77 9.65
N LEU A 172 -20.90 -9.49 9.32
CA LEU A 172 -20.86 -9.02 7.94
C LEU A 172 -19.47 -9.16 7.28
N HIS A 173 -18.44 -9.47 8.09
CA HIS A 173 -17.05 -9.59 7.63
C HIS A 173 -16.62 -11.06 7.56
N ASN A 174 -16.22 -11.49 6.38
CA ASN A 174 -15.65 -12.82 6.16
C ASN A 174 -14.52 -12.74 5.10
N PRO A 175 -13.25 -12.88 5.48
CA PRO A 175 -12.75 -13.15 6.83
C PRO A 175 -13.00 -11.98 7.80
N LYS A 176 -12.97 -12.25 9.10
CA LYS A 176 -13.00 -11.23 10.13
C LYS A 176 -11.72 -10.40 10.06
N GLU A 177 -11.87 -9.10 10.22
CA GLU A 177 -10.78 -8.14 10.34
C GLU A 177 -10.78 -7.56 11.76
N TYR A 178 -9.73 -6.83 12.12
CA TYR A 178 -9.59 -6.13 13.39
C TYR A 178 -8.91 -4.80 13.12
N THR A 179 -9.13 -3.81 13.97
CA THR A 179 -8.44 -2.53 13.92
C THR A 179 -6.94 -2.75 14.04
N GLY A 180 -6.16 -1.80 13.52
CA GLY A 180 -4.70 -1.92 13.52
C GLY A 180 -4.10 -1.77 14.90
N MET A 181 -4.72 -0.96 15.77
CA MET A 181 -4.22 -0.54 17.09
C MET A 181 -2.74 -0.12 17.02
N ARG A 182 -2.35 0.51 15.92
CA ARG A 182 -1.00 0.98 15.61
C ARG A 182 -1.03 1.90 14.40
N LEU A 183 0.04 2.63 14.21
CA LEU A 183 0.25 3.37 12.97
C LEU A 183 0.23 2.43 11.76
N MET A 184 -0.40 2.89 10.68
CA MET A 184 -0.47 2.14 9.41
C MET A 184 0.93 1.98 8.81
N VAL A 185 1.27 0.80 8.34
CA VAL A 185 2.54 0.51 7.64
C VAL A 185 2.38 0.54 6.12
N SER A 186 1.13 0.53 5.65
CA SER A 186 0.80 0.62 4.22
C SER A 186 -0.45 1.46 4.02
N ILE A 187 -0.45 2.30 3.00
CA ILE A 187 -1.64 3.07 2.61
C ILE A 187 -2.81 2.15 2.21
N ASP A 188 -2.52 0.92 1.79
CA ASP A 188 -3.55 -0.05 1.42
C ASP A 188 -4.41 -0.51 2.61
N GLU A 189 -3.97 -0.29 3.86
CA GLU A 189 -4.79 -0.55 5.06
C GLU A 189 -6.07 0.28 5.05
N LEU A 190 -6.05 1.48 4.48
CA LEU A 190 -7.25 2.30 4.30
C LEU A 190 -8.36 1.63 3.48
N LYS A 191 -8.06 0.58 2.71
CA LYS A 191 -9.07 -0.19 1.97
C LYS A 191 -9.99 -0.99 2.89
N SER A 192 -9.57 -1.29 4.12
CA SER A 192 -10.41 -1.92 5.13
C SER A 192 -11.44 -0.93 5.71
N ILE A 193 -11.17 0.36 5.65
CA ILE A 193 -12.05 1.41 6.17
C ILE A 193 -13.26 1.60 5.25
N PRO A 194 -14.50 1.44 5.76
CA PRO A 194 -15.73 1.51 4.96
C PRO A 194 -15.94 2.85 4.26
N ALA A 195 -15.66 3.96 4.94
CA ALA A 195 -15.82 5.30 4.36
C ALA A 195 -14.90 5.52 3.15
N VAL A 196 -13.69 4.96 3.18
CA VAL A 196 -12.75 5.05 2.05
C VAL A 196 -13.26 4.30 0.80
N LYS A 197 -14.09 3.28 0.98
CA LYS A 197 -14.72 2.54 -0.14
C LYS A 197 -15.78 3.36 -0.88
N GLN A 198 -16.22 4.48 -0.32
CA GLN A 198 -17.23 5.37 -0.92
C GLN A 198 -16.60 6.37 -1.91
N ILE A 199 -15.27 6.48 -1.94
CA ILE A 199 -14.54 7.43 -2.80
C ILE A 199 -13.63 6.71 -3.79
N ASP A 200 -13.23 7.43 -4.84
CA ASP A 200 -12.24 6.88 -5.79
C ASP A 200 -10.88 6.68 -5.09
N TRP A 201 -10.44 5.43 -5.06
CA TRP A 201 -9.14 5.05 -4.51
C TRP A 201 -7.97 5.84 -5.07
N SER A 202 -8.08 6.35 -6.29
CA SER A 202 -7.04 7.18 -6.91
C SER A 202 -6.78 8.48 -6.15
N ILE A 203 -7.78 9.02 -5.42
CA ILE A 203 -7.65 10.20 -4.57
C ILE A 203 -6.69 9.89 -3.41
N ILE A 204 -6.90 8.76 -2.74
CA ILE A 204 -6.06 8.31 -1.64
C ILE A 204 -4.63 8.07 -2.14
N LYS A 205 -4.47 7.22 -3.15
CA LYS A 205 -3.16 6.80 -3.67
C LYS A 205 -2.29 7.97 -4.19
N LYS A 206 -2.91 9.04 -4.67
CA LYS A 206 -2.18 10.19 -5.23
C LYS A 206 -1.75 11.21 -4.18
N ASN A 207 -2.47 11.32 -3.07
CA ASN A 207 -2.28 12.43 -2.12
C ASN A 207 -1.76 11.95 -0.76
N PHE A 208 -1.95 10.68 -0.40
CA PHE A 208 -1.62 10.16 0.91
C PHE A 208 -0.57 9.05 0.85
N CYS A 209 0.17 8.90 1.93
CA CYS A 209 1.07 7.79 2.20
C CYS A 209 0.90 7.32 3.65
N ALA A 210 1.44 6.15 3.96
CA ALA A 210 1.52 5.64 5.33
C ALA A 210 3.00 5.43 5.68
N ILE A 211 3.55 6.36 6.44
CA ILE A 211 4.88 6.26 7.02
C ILE A 211 4.66 6.01 8.50
N PRO A 212 5.29 4.99 9.12
CA PRO A 212 5.01 4.58 10.49
C PRO A 212 5.58 5.57 11.52
N GLU A 213 5.24 6.84 11.37
CA GLU A 213 5.57 7.96 12.25
C GLU A 213 4.32 8.81 12.44
N ALA A 214 4.00 9.16 13.70
CA ALA A 214 2.87 10.03 14.05
C ALA A 214 3.21 11.51 13.80
N SER A 215 3.76 11.80 12.61
CA SER A 215 4.17 13.15 12.21
C SER A 215 4.10 13.30 10.69
N GLN A 216 3.91 14.53 10.23
CA GLN A 216 4.03 14.85 8.82
C GLN A 216 5.52 14.96 8.45
N ILE A 217 5.91 14.30 7.38
CA ILE A 217 7.24 14.43 6.80
C ILE A 217 7.39 15.75 6.05
N SER A 218 8.62 16.26 6.00
CA SER A 218 8.92 17.48 5.26
C SER A 218 8.77 17.28 3.76
N LEU A 219 7.98 18.13 3.10
CA LEU A 219 7.87 18.14 1.64
C LEU A 219 9.19 18.59 1.00
N ASN A 220 9.59 17.93 -0.07
CA ASN A 220 10.67 18.38 -0.90
C ASN A 220 10.15 19.20 -2.08
N ILE A 221 10.20 20.50 -1.95
CA ILE A 221 9.70 21.45 -2.96
C ILE A 221 10.37 21.23 -4.33
N ASN A 222 11.64 20.80 -4.36
CA ASN A 222 12.40 20.61 -5.61
C ASN A 222 11.96 19.37 -6.40
N THR A 223 11.17 18.48 -5.81
CA THR A 223 10.66 17.27 -6.45
C THR A 223 9.14 17.28 -6.67
N LEU A 224 8.45 18.36 -6.24
CA LEU A 224 7.01 18.52 -6.41
C LEU A 224 6.58 18.41 -7.88
N ASN A 225 5.49 17.71 -8.11
CA ASN A 225 4.79 17.63 -9.39
C ASN A 225 3.45 18.34 -9.29
N LEU A 226 2.82 18.63 -10.43
CA LEU A 226 1.47 19.20 -10.45
C LEU A 226 0.45 18.39 -9.64
N LYS A 227 0.62 17.07 -9.57
CA LYS A 227 -0.25 16.19 -8.76
C LYS A 227 -0.10 16.42 -7.25
N ASP A 228 1.04 16.96 -6.80
CA ASP A 228 1.39 17.13 -5.39
C ASP A 228 0.93 18.51 -4.85
N THR A 229 0.37 19.36 -5.71
CA THR A 229 -0.10 20.73 -5.36
C THR A 229 -1.22 20.72 -4.34
N TYR A 230 -2.07 19.69 -4.33
CA TYR A 230 -3.12 19.51 -3.33
C TYR A 230 -2.52 19.32 -1.93
N VAL A 231 -1.47 18.51 -1.83
CA VAL A 231 -0.75 18.29 -0.56
C VAL A 231 -0.07 19.56 -0.10
N LEU A 232 0.61 20.26 -1.00
CA LEU A 232 1.24 21.55 -0.70
C LEU A 232 0.21 22.57 -0.18
N SER A 233 -0.89 22.75 -0.91
CA SER A 233 -1.96 23.66 -0.50
C SER A 233 -2.58 23.27 0.85
N SER A 234 -2.69 21.98 1.17
CA SER A 234 -3.32 21.53 2.42
C SER A 234 -2.45 21.80 3.64
N LEU A 235 -1.14 21.63 3.51
CA LEU A 235 -0.20 21.84 4.61
C LEU A 235 0.06 23.34 4.91
N PHE A 236 -0.22 24.21 3.94
CA PHE A 236 -0.07 25.65 4.11
C PHE A 236 -1.42 26.35 3.93
N PRO A 237 -2.11 26.69 5.03
CA PRO A 237 -3.47 27.25 4.97
C PRO A 237 -3.61 28.51 4.11
N ASN A 238 -2.55 29.32 4.06
CA ASN A 238 -2.51 30.61 3.34
C ASN A 238 -2.15 30.46 1.85
N ILE A 239 -1.88 29.26 1.36
CA ILE A 239 -1.54 29.00 -0.04
C ILE A 239 -2.78 28.42 -0.75
N SER A 240 -3.24 29.15 -1.75
CA SER A 240 -4.29 28.69 -2.66
C SER A 240 -3.76 27.58 -3.59
N LEU A 241 -4.66 26.82 -4.21
CA LEU A 241 -4.27 25.79 -5.17
C LEU A 241 -3.50 26.37 -6.36
N GLN A 242 -3.91 27.55 -6.85
CA GLN A 242 -3.23 28.25 -7.96
C GLN A 242 -1.81 28.68 -7.58
N GLU A 243 -1.60 29.18 -6.38
CA GLU A 243 -0.27 29.52 -5.88
C GLU A 243 0.60 28.27 -5.72
N ALA A 244 0.05 27.17 -5.19
CA ALA A 244 0.73 25.89 -5.10
C ALA A 244 1.14 25.35 -6.49
N GLU A 245 0.30 25.51 -7.50
CA GLU A 245 0.62 25.20 -8.89
C GLU A 245 1.77 26.07 -9.41
N SER A 246 1.74 27.38 -9.16
CA SER A 246 2.80 28.29 -9.58
C SER A 246 4.15 27.94 -8.97
N VAL A 247 4.18 27.53 -7.68
CA VAL A 247 5.39 27.04 -7.01
C VAL A 247 5.93 25.80 -7.72
N SER A 248 5.06 24.86 -8.06
CA SER A 248 5.45 23.65 -8.78
C SER A 248 6.07 23.95 -10.16
N TYR A 249 5.59 24.97 -10.88
CA TYR A 249 6.13 25.40 -12.16
C TYR A 249 7.47 26.15 -12.02
N THR A 250 7.60 27.06 -11.06
CA THR A 250 8.83 27.85 -10.89
C THR A 250 10.01 26.98 -10.50
N HIS A 251 9.79 25.97 -9.64
CA HIS A 251 10.83 24.98 -9.29
C HIS A 251 11.14 23.99 -10.41
N LEU A 252 10.27 23.84 -11.41
CA LEU A 252 10.55 23.07 -12.63
C LEU A 252 11.51 23.80 -13.59
N THR A 253 11.51 25.12 -13.59
CA THR A 253 12.19 25.95 -14.61
C THR A 253 13.49 26.60 -14.13
N LEU A 254 13.72 26.66 -12.82
CA LEU A 254 14.98 27.23 -12.31
C LEU A 254 16.12 26.23 -12.55
N PRO A 255 17.13 26.59 -13.36
CA PRO A 255 18.36 25.84 -13.40
C PRO A 255 18.95 25.87 -12.00
N THR A 256 19.31 24.70 -11.49
CA THR A 256 20.11 24.56 -10.26
C THR A 256 21.30 25.49 -10.42
N ASN A 257 21.27 26.63 -9.74
CA ASN A 257 22.34 27.60 -9.80
C ASN A 257 23.66 26.90 -9.53
N LYS A 258 24.56 26.92 -10.49
CA LYS A 258 25.95 26.66 -10.27
C LYS A 258 26.37 27.57 -9.13
N ALA A 259 26.69 26.94 -7.99
CA ALA A 259 27.40 27.62 -6.94
C ALA A 259 28.70 28.14 -7.54
N VAL A 260 28.86 29.45 -7.56
CA VAL A 260 30.12 30.10 -7.76
C VAL A 260 30.95 29.93 -6.50
#